data_fa6824f89f22c50e001b31159979a5f4
#
_entry.id   fa6824f89f22c50e001b31159979a5f4
#
_cell.length_a   1.000
_cell.length_b   1.000
_cell.length_c   1.000
_cell.angle_alpha   90.00
_cell.angle_beta   90.00
_cell.angle_gamma   90.00
#
_symmetry.space_group_name_H-M   'P 1'
#
loop_
_entity.id
_entity.type
_entity.pdbx_description
1 polymer ?
#
loop_
_entity_poly.entity_id
_entity_poly.type
_entity_poly.pdbx_seq_one_letter_code
_entity_poly.pdbx_strand_id
1 'polypeptide(L)'
;MAKKRPFAERILNCIPSRKVDTDWPIESAMGAGLLAARPAIPSSKDMREAWWTIGDQKNTGSCVGWASADSVIRWHLVKANRLPKPQRLSPRFIWMASKETDQFVSQPTTFIESEGTSLKAALDIARKFGTVQDSVLPFEPTKLYPGATQTFYALAAQLKIASYFNLGTSLNNWRTWLANNGPILTRLNVDATWDNATGTNGKLDVYQPNTTRGGHAIALVGYTPDRFIVRNSWGTGWGDKGFGYASIAY
;
A
#
# COMPACT_ATOMS: atom_id res chain seq x y z
N MET A 1 -7.12 30.04 -18.89
CA MET A 1 -7.64 29.08 -17.88
C MET A 1 -6.54 28.10 -17.53
N ALA A 2 -6.08 28.08 -16.26
CA ALA A 2 -5.10 27.07 -15.81
C ALA A 2 -5.74 25.68 -15.92
N LYS A 3 -5.08 24.74 -16.61
CA LYS A 3 -5.53 23.34 -16.68
C LYS A 3 -5.62 22.80 -15.24
N LYS A 4 -6.85 22.46 -14.77
CA LYS A 4 -7.05 21.79 -13.50
C LYS A 4 -6.14 20.56 -13.46
N ARG A 5 -5.24 20.45 -12.48
CA ARG A 5 -4.38 19.28 -12.29
C ARG A 5 -5.25 18.17 -11.69
N PRO A 6 -5.56 17.09 -12.43
CA PRO A 6 -6.61 16.13 -12.05
C PRO A 6 -6.33 15.38 -10.73
N PHE A 7 -5.08 15.42 -10.25
CA PHE A 7 -4.66 14.72 -9.02
C PHE A 7 -4.34 15.68 -7.86
N ALA A 8 -4.45 17.00 -8.06
CA ALA A 8 -4.16 18.01 -7.02
C ALA A 8 -5.13 17.94 -5.83
N GLU A 9 -6.33 17.40 -6.03
CA GLU A 9 -7.39 17.31 -5.00
C GLU A 9 -7.36 15.97 -4.23
N ARG A 10 -6.36 15.09 -4.49
CA ARG A 10 -6.24 13.82 -3.78
C ARG A 10 -5.91 14.05 -2.31
N ILE A 11 -6.63 13.37 -1.43
CA ILE A 11 -6.36 13.41 0.01
C ILE A 11 -5.11 12.58 0.31
N LEU A 12 -4.13 13.23 0.94
CA LEU A 12 -2.81 12.69 1.26
C LEU A 12 -2.69 12.57 2.79
N ASN A 13 -3.23 11.51 3.32
CA ASN A 13 -3.39 11.35 4.76
C ASN A 13 -2.79 10.02 5.27
N CYS A 14 -1.65 9.61 4.71
CA CYS A 14 -0.82 8.57 5.32
C CYS A 14 0.03 9.20 6.42
N ILE A 15 -0.35 8.97 7.67
CA ILE A 15 0.39 9.48 8.83
C ILE A 15 1.64 8.63 9.12
N PRO A 16 2.68 9.19 9.75
CA PRO A 16 3.84 8.41 10.20
C PRO A 16 3.43 7.32 11.19
N SER A 17 3.99 6.12 11.05
CA SER A 17 3.77 5.02 11.99
C SER A 17 4.39 5.33 13.35
N ARG A 18 3.70 4.95 14.43
CA ARG A 18 4.18 5.09 15.81
C ARG A 18 4.91 3.81 16.24
N LYS A 19 5.83 3.93 17.20
CA LYS A 19 6.53 2.79 17.85
C LYS A 19 7.15 1.81 16.85
N VAL A 20 7.75 2.32 15.79
CA VAL A 20 8.41 1.51 14.76
C VAL A 20 9.70 0.84 15.24
N ASP A 21 10.26 1.34 16.33
CA ASP A 21 11.39 0.76 17.06
C ASP A 21 11.09 -0.60 17.68
N THR A 22 9.81 -0.91 17.90
CA THR A 22 9.35 -2.21 18.39
C THR A 22 9.08 -3.23 17.28
N ASP A 23 9.18 -2.83 16.02
CA ASP A 23 8.95 -3.72 14.88
C ASP A 23 10.16 -4.63 14.66
N TRP A 24 9.90 -5.81 14.15
CA TRP A 24 10.95 -6.74 13.77
C TRP A 24 11.74 -6.21 12.57
N PRO A 25 13.07 -6.05 12.68
CA PRO A 25 13.89 -5.60 11.55
C PRO A 25 14.08 -6.72 10.51
N ILE A 26 14.70 -6.40 9.38
CA ILE A 26 14.96 -7.37 8.30
C ILE A 26 15.80 -8.57 8.77
N GLU A 27 16.71 -8.37 9.71
CA GLU A 27 17.54 -9.40 10.31
C GLU A 27 16.69 -10.47 11.02
N SER A 28 15.56 -10.09 11.60
CA SER A 28 14.59 -11.03 12.17
C SER A 28 13.96 -11.92 11.11
N ALA A 29 13.76 -11.43 9.88
CA ALA A 29 13.28 -12.24 8.77
C ALA A 29 14.34 -13.29 8.35
N MET A 30 15.61 -12.91 8.37
CA MET A 30 16.73 -13.84 8.12
C MET A 30 16.82 -14.90 9.21
N GLY A 31 16.74 -14.50 10.47
CA GLY A 31 16.74 -15.41 11.61
C GLY A 31 15.57 -16.39 11.63
N ALA A 32 14.41 -15.97 11.12
CA ALA A 32 13.21 -16.81 10.98
C ALA A 32 13.22 -17.68 9.71
N GLY A 33 14.28 -17.65 8.89
CA GLY A 33 14.37 -18.42 7.65
C GLY A 33 13.47 -17.92 6.51
N LEU A 34 12.88 -16.73 6.65
CA LEU A 34 12.03 -16.13 5.63
C LEU A 34 12.83 -15.38 4.55
N LEU A 35 14.09 -15.10 4.83
CA LEU A 35 15.04 -14.49 3.92
C LEU A 35 16.41 -15.15 4.12
N ALA A 36 17.10 -15.51 3.04
CA ALA A 36 18.45 -16.06 3.12
C ALA A 36 19.43 -15.03 3.74
N ALA A 37 20.45 -15.51 4.46
CA ALA A 37 21.47 -14.64 5.07
C ALA A 37 22.27 -13.82 4.03
N ARG A 38 22.42 -14.37 2.81
CA ARG A 38 23.05 -13.69 1.66
C ARG A 38 22.16 -13.86 0.43
N PRO A 39 21.05 -13.11 0.35
CA PRO A 39 20.10 -13.24 -0.74
C PRO A 39 20.70 -12.69 -2.04
N ALA A 40 20.35 -13.31 -3.16
CA ALA A 40 20.70 -12.76 -4.48
C ALA A 40 19.93 -11.47 -4.74
N ILE A 41 20.63 -10.45 -5.23
CA ILE A 41 20.03 -9.16 -5.62
C ILE A 41 20.34 -8.93 -7.11
N PRO A 42 19.43 -9.30 -8.02
CA PRO A 42 19.59 -9.01 -9.44
C PRO A 42 19.64 -7.50 -9.69
N SER A 43 20.18 -7.09 -10.84
CA SER A 43 20.27 -5.67 -11.21
C SER A 43 18.90 -4.99 -11.34
N SER A 44 17.86 -5.76 -11.64
CA SER A 44 16.48 -5.28 -11.74
C SER A 44 15.47 -6.33 -11.32
N LYS A 45 14.30 -5.90 -10.92
CA LYS A 45 13.13 -6.73 -10.61
C LYS A 45 11.87 -6.00 -11.03
N ASP A 46 10.96 -6.70 -11.69
CA ASP A 46 9.61 -6.21 -11.99
C ASP A 46 8.60 -7.29 -11.62
N MET A 47 7.64 -6.93 -10.75
CA MET A 47 6.60 -7.85 -10.28
C MET A 47 5.22 -7.50 -10.85
N ARG A 48 5.13 -6.58 -11.80
CA ARG A 48 3.85 -6.21 -12.43
C ARG A 48 3.27 -7.40 -13.19
N GLU A 49 2.01 -7.67 -12.96
CA GLU A 49 1.26 -8.75 -13.61
C GLU A 49 -0.13 -8.26 -14.02
N ALA A 50 -0.65 -8.77 -15.14
CA ALA A 50 -1.93 -8.32 -15.72
C ALA A 50 -3.13 -8.50 -14.76
N TRP A 51 -3.12 -9.55 -13.92
CA TRP A 51 -4.19 -9.78 -12.93
C TRP A 51 -4.19 -8.75 -11.80
N TRP A 52 -3.07 -8.07 -11.56
CA TRP A 52 -2.89 -7.15 -10.45
C TRP A 52 -3.25 -5.71 -10.86
N THR A 53 -4.51 -5.55 -11.23
CA THR A 53 -5.05 -4.29 -11.78
C THR A 53 -4.98 -3.14 -10.79
N ILE A 54 -4.73 -1.93 -11.30
CA ILE A 54 -4.66 -0.69 -10.49
C ILE A 54 -6.05 -0.32 -9.96
N GLY A 55 -6.10 0.11 -8.71
CA GLY A 55 -7.28 0.66 -8.06
C GLY A 55 -7.31 2.18 -8.05
N ASP A 56 -8.42 2.74 -7.57
CA ASP A 56 -8.59 4.19 -7.43
C ASP A 56 -9.23 4.54 -6.09
N GLN A 57 -8.46 5.20 -5.22
CA GLN A 57 -8.93 5.67 -3.90
C GLN A 57 -9.89 6.85 -3.98
N LYS A 58 -10.09 7.43 -5.17
CA LYS A 58 -10.89 8.65 -5.35
C LYS A 58 -10.38 9.80 -4.46
N ASN A 59 -11.29 10.62 -3.94
CA ASN A 59 -10.97 11.73 -3.04
C ASN A 59 -11.19 11.33 -1.58
N THR A 60 -10.52 10.24 -1.16
CA THR A 60 -10.61 9.70 0.20
C THR A 60 -9.23 9.57 0.84
N GLY A 61 -9.15 9.52 2.17
CA GLY A 61 -7.94 9.30 2.95
C GLY A 61 -7.45 7.83 2.97
N SER A 62 -7.92 6.99 2.06
CA SER A 62 -7.77 5.53 2.08
C SER A 62 -6.50 4.97 1.45
N CYS A 63 -5.51 5.80 1.13
CA CYS A 63 -4.28 5.36 0.46
C CYS A 63 -3.61 4.16 1.15
N VAL A 64 -3.57 4.15 2.48
CA VAL A 64 -3.00 3.03 3.26
C VAL A 64 -3.80 1.74 3.04
N GLY A 65 -5.13 1.81 3.02
CA GLY A 65 -5.99 0.67 2.72
C GLY A 65 -5.72 0.09 1.33
N TRP A 66 -5.61 0.93 0.31
CA TRP A 66 -5.30 0.51 -1.05
C TRP A 66 -3.90 -0.08 -1.19
N ALA A 67 -2.89 0.62 -0.65
CA ALA A 67 -1.51 0.16 -0.73
C ALA A 67 -1.28 -1.13 0.06
N SER A 68 -1.92 -1.32 1.21
CA SER A 68 -1.81 -2.56 1.99
C SER A 68 -2.70 -3.67 1.43
N ALA A 69 -4.02 -3.50 1.41
CA ALA A 69 -4.95 -4.58 1.07
C ALA A 69 -4.87 -4.95 -0.42
N ASP A 70 -5.16 -4.01 -1.35
CA ASP A 70 -5.23 -4.30 -2.79
C ASP A 70 -3.86 -4.47 -3.44
N SER A 71 -2.81 -3.96 -2.81
CA SER A 71 -1.46 -4.10 -3.36
C SER A 71 -0.68 -5.21 -2.64
N VAL A 72 -0.08 -4.93 -1.49
CA VAL A 72 0.92 -5.83 -0.88
C VAL A 72 0.30 -7.13 -0.40
N ILE A 73 -0.76 -7.08 0.43
CA ILE A 73 -1.36 -8.28 1.02
C ILE A 73 -1.99 -9.17 -0.06
N ARG A 74 -2.72 -8.56 -1.01
CA ARG A 74 -3.30 -9.29 -2.14
C ARG A 74 -2.25 -10.06 -2.93
N TRP A 75 -1.12 -9.44 -3.24
CA TRP A 75 -0.03 -10.09 -3.96
C TRP A 75 0.47 -11.33 -3.22
N HIS A 76 0.77 -11.19 -1.93
CA HIS A 76 1.24 -12.31 -1.10
C HIS A 76 0.23 -13.44 -1.00
N LEU A 77 -1.06 -13.14 -0.79
CA LEU A 77 -2.10 -14.17 -0.69
C LEU A 77 -2.32 -14.89 -2.03
N VAL A 78 -2.24 -14.16 -3.15
CA VAL A 78 -2.32 -14.80 -4.48
C VAL A 78 -1.12 -15.68 -4.74
N LYS A 79 0.11 -15.23 -4.44
CA LYS A 79 1.32 -16.05 -4.60
C LYS A 79 1.36 -17.26 -3.68
N ALA A 80 0.73 -17.17 -2.52
CA ALA A 80 0.57 -18.30 -1.59
C ALA A 80 -0.64 -19.20 -1.92
N ASN A 81 -1.33 -19.00 -3.03
CA ASN A 81 -2.57 -19.71 -3.43
C ASN A 81 -3.70 -19.65 -2.38
N ARG A 82 -3.73 -18.58 -1.57
CA ARG A 82 -4.76 -18.32 -0.56
C ARG A 82 -5.85 -17.35 -1.04
N LEU A 83 -5.64 -16.73 -2.20
CA LEU A 83 -6.61 -15.84 -2.85
C LEU A 83 -6.56 -16.05 -4.37
N PRO A 84 -7.68 -16.28 -5.06
CA PRO A 84 -7.71 -16.34 -6.52
C PRO A 84 -7.30 -15.00 -7.17
N LYS A 85 -6.57 -15.03 -8.27
CA LYS A 85 -6.05 -13.84 -8.97
C LYS A 85 -7.09 -12.75 -9.24
N PRO A 86 -8.32 -13.06 -9.72
CA PRO A 86 -9.32 -12.02 -9.99
C PRO A 86 -9.90 -11.37 -8.72
N GLN A 87 -9.74 -12.01 -7.57
CA GLN A 87 -10.28 -11.48 -6.32
C GLN A 87 -9.46 -10.30 -5.81
N ARG A 88 -10.16 -9.26 -5.34
CA ARG A 88 -9.56 -8.12 -4.62
C ARG A 88 -9.79 -8.27 -3.12
N LEU A 89 -8.88 -7.73 -2.34
CA LEU A 89 -9.11 -7.49 -0.92
C LEU A 89 -9.75 -6.12 -0.73
N SER A 90 -10.51 -5.95 0.34
CA SER A 90 -11.18 -4.70 0.66
C SER A 90 -10.21 -3.64 1.20
N PRO A 91 -9.90 -2.59 0.44
CA PRO A 91 -9.13 -1.47 0.98
C PRO A 91 -9.90 -0.76 2.11
N ARG A 92 -11.22 -0.75 2.02
CA ARG A 92 -12.12 -0.15 3.00
C ARG A 92 -11.99 -0.84 4.36
N PHE A 93 -11.94 -2.17 4.40
CA PHE A 93 -11.78 -2.91 5.65
C PHE A 93 -10.53 -2.47 6.41
N ILE A 94 -9.36 -2.54 5.75
CA ILE A 94 -8.09 -2.17 6.37
C ILE A 94 -8.09 -0.70 6.76
N TRP A 95 -8.55 0.20 5.89
CA TRP A 95 -8.59 1.63 6.17
C TRP A 95 -9.46 1.94 7.39
N MET A 96 -10.72 1.47 7.42
CA MET A 96 -11.65 1.77 8.51
C MET A 96 -11.22 1.15 9.85
N ALA A 97 -10.70 -0.09 9.82
CA ALA A 97 -10.27 -0.77 11.03
C ALA A 97 -8.96 -0.25 11.61
N SER A 98 -8.12 0.41 10.81
CA SER A 98 -6.78 0.85 11.22
C SER A 98 -6.63 2.34 11.48
N LYS A 99 -7.71 3.13 11.44
CA LYS A 99 -7.63 4.57 11.65
C LYS A 99 -7.04 4.90 13.02
N GLU A 100 -5.85 5.45 13.02
CA GLU A 100 -5.19 5.93 14.25
C GLU A 100 -5.52 7.39 14.56
N THR A 101 -6.08 8.10 13.60
CA THR A 101 -6.51 9.49 13.76
C THR A 101 -7.86 9.60 14.45
N ASP A 102 -8.62 8.52 14.48
CA ASP A 102 -9.91 8.49 15.15
C ASP A 102 -9.73 8.51 16.66
N GLN A 103 -10.43 9.42 17.32
CA GLN A 103 -10.55 9.44 18.77
C GLN A 103 -11.63 8.46 19.28
N PHE A 104 -12.44 7.94 18.39
CA PHE A 104 -13.50 6.98 18.65
C PHE A 104 -13.20 5.64 17.99
N VAL A 105 -13.77 4.56 18.51
CA VAL A 105 -13.64 3.23 17.91
C VAL A 105 -14.37 3.22 16.58
N SER A 106 -13.59 3.15 15.48
CA SER A 106 -14.13 3.01 14.13
C SER A 106 -14.56 1.56 13.87
N GLN A 107 -15.76 1.40 13.36
CA GLN A 107 -16.20 0.13 12.82
C GLN A 107 -15.70 -0.02 11.36
N PRO A 108 -15.33 -1.23 10.91
CA PRO A 108 -14.93 -1.43 9.51
C PRO A 108 -16.00 -1.06 8.48
N THR A 109 -17.25 -0.98 8.91
CA THR A 109 -18.40 -0.59 8.10
C THR A 109 -18.59 0.92 7.97
N THR A 110 -17.94 1.74 8.82
CA THR A 110 -17.99 3.21 8.70
C THR A 110 -17.16 3.68 7.51
N PHE A 111 -17.46 4.88 7.03
CA PHE A 111 -16.76 5.47 5.91
C PHE A 111 -16.58 6.98 6.17
N ILE A 112 -15.35 7.38 6.48
CA ILE A 112 -14.98 8.78 6.73
C ILE A 112 -13.94 9.17 5.67
N GLU A 113 -14.33 10.03 4.75
CA GLU A 113 -13.62 10.26 3.48
C GLU A 113 -12.24 10.89 3.64
N SER A 114 -12.06 11.76 4.63
CA SER A 114 -10.81 12.49 4.83
C SER A 114 -9.83 11.82 5.79
N GLU A 115 -10.32 10.94 6.67
CA GLU A 115 -9.49 10.34 7.71
C GLU A 115 -8.46 9.37 7.15
N GLY A 116 -7.27 9.37 7.75
CA GLY A 116 -6.15 8.54 7.36
C GLY A 116 -5.68 7.60 8.47
N THR A 117 -4.64 6.86 8.16
CA THR A 117 -4.00 5.92 9.10
C THR A 117 -2.53 5.75 8.76
N SER A 118 -1.81 4.93 9.56
CA SER A 118 -0.41 4.59 9.34
C SER A 118 -0.22 3.20 8.74
N LEU A 119 0.96 2.95 8.18
CA LEU A 119 1.32 1.65 7.59
C LEU A 119 1.31 0.55 8.65
N LYS A 120 1.87 0.84 9.84
CA LYS A 120 1.93 -0.13 10.94
C LYS A 120 0.54 -0.51 11.43
N ALA A 121 -0.35 0.46 11.64
CA ALA A 121 -1.73 0.19 12.08
C ALA A 121 -2.45 -0.73 11.08
N ALA A 122 -2.29 -0.51 9.78
CA ALA A 122 -2.87 -1.35 8.75
C ALA A 122 -2.33 -2.79 8.80
N LEU A 123 -1.02 -2.96 8.98
CA LEU A 123 -0.40 -4.28 9.09
C LEU A 123 -0.76 -4.98 10.41
N ASP A 124 -0.89 -4.25 11.51
CA ASP A 124 -1.38 -4.79 12.79
C ASP A 124 -2.82 -5.31 12.67
N ILE A 125 -3.70 -4.58 12.00
CA ILE A 125 -5.06 -5.06 11.69
C ILE A 125 -5.01 -6.33 10.84
N ALA A 126 -4.24 -6.32 9.75
CA ALA A 126 -4.12 -7.48 8.88
C ALA A 126 -3.56 -8.72 9.60
N ARG A 127 -2.67 -8.53 10.59
CA ARG A 127 -2.11 -9.60 11.40
C ARG A 127 -3.08 -10.09 12.48
N LYS A 128 -3.74 -9.19 13.19
CA LYS A 128 -4.65 -9.53 14.30
C LYS A 128 -5.99 -10.06 13.83
N PHE A 129 -6.62 -9.36 12.90
CA PHE A 129 -7.99 -9.62 12.46
C PHE A 129 -8.07 -10.18 11.04
N GLY A 130 -7.08 -9.88 10.20
CA GLY A 130 -7.10 -10.22 8.78
C GLY A 130 -7.68 -9.12 7.93
N THR A 131 -8.31 -9.50 6.83
CA THR A 131 -9.04 -8.61 5.92
C THR A 131 -10.13 -9.42 5.21
N VAL A 132 -11.06 -8.75 4.54
CA VAL A 132 -12.08 -9.42 3.74
C VAL A 132 -11.86 -9.17 2.24
N GLN A 133 -12.49 -9.96 1.41
CA GLN A 133 -12.55 -9.69 -0.03
C GLN A 133 -13.40 -8.44 -0.30
N ASP A 134 -13.09 -7.73 -1.39
CA ASP A 134 -13.84 -6.54 -1.81
C ASP A 134 -15.31 -6.86 -2.11
N SER A 135 -15.62 -8.09 -2.53
CA SER A 135 -17.00 -8.57 -2.69
C SER A 135 -17.79 -8.64 -1.38
N VAL A 136 -17.12 -8.78 -0.24
CA VAL A 136 -17.73 -8.81 1.11
C VAL A 136 -17.95 -7.40 1.64
N LEU A 137 -16.97 -6.51 1.45
CA LEU A 137 -17.06 -5.10 1.84
C LEU A 137 -16.46 -4.22 0.72
N PRO A 138 -17.28 -3.83 -0.28
CA PRO A 138 -16.85 -3.02 -1.41
C PRO A 138 -16.35 -1.63 -1.00
N PHE A 139 -15.47 -1.06 -1.83
CA PHE A 139 -15.04 0.33 -1.69
C PHE A 139 -16.13 1.30 -2.17
N GLU A 140 -17.27 1.25 -1.49
CA GLU A 140 -18.46 2.04 -1.78
C GLU A 140 -19.19 2.36 -0.47
N PRO A 141 -19.39 3.65 -0.10
CA PRO A 141 -19.96 4.03 1.20
C PRO A 141 -21.34 3.43 1.49
N THR A 142 -22.16 3.29 0.47
CA THR A 142 -23.55 2.82 0.59
C THR A 142 -23.68 1.30 0.73
N LYS A 143 -22.61 0.55 0.45
CA LYS A 143 -22.60 -0.90 0.56
C LYS A 143 -22.15 -1.31 1.97
N LEU A 144 -23.06 -1.92 2.71
CA LEU A 144 -22.77 -2.48 4.04
C LEU A 144 -22.77 -4.00 3.94
N TYR A 145 -22.04 -4.64 4.85
CA TYR A 145 -22.12 -6.09 4.98
C TYR A 145 -23.48 -6.48 5.59
N PRO A 146 -24.28 -7.32 4.92
CA PRO A 146 -25.65 -7.63 5.37
C PRO A 146 -25.72 -8.73 6.43
N GLY A 147 -24.61 -9.43 6.69
CA GLY A 147 -24.57 -10.58 7.59
C GLY A 147 -24.24 -10.20 9.04
N ALA A 148 -24.18 -11.22 9.90
CA ALA A 148 -23.83 -11.05 11.30
C ALA A 148 -22.35 -10.63 11.47
N THR A 149 -22.10 -9.81 12.47
CA THR A 149 -20.74 -9.29 12.80
C THR A 149 -19.73 -10.42 13.05
N GLN A 150 -20.15 -11.50 13.73
CA GLN A 150 -19.29 -12.65 13.98
C GLN A 150 -18.87 -13.33 12.67
N THR A 151 -19.79 -13.49 11.72
CA THR A 151 -19.49 -14.04 10.40
C THR A 151 -18.54 -13.15 9.62
N PHE A 152 -18.72 -11.83 9.71
CA PHE A 152 -17.83 -10.86 9.06
C PHE A 152 -16.39 -11.00 9.55
N TYR A 153 -16.16 -11.05 10.85
CA TYR A 153 -14.82 -11.24 11.41
C TYR A 153 -14.26 -12.65 11.20
N ALA A 154 -15.12 -13.68 11.15
CA ALA A 154 -14.68 -15.03 10.78
C ALA A 154 -14.17 -15.11 9.34
N LEU A 155 -14.82 -14.40 8.40
CA LEU A 155 -14.32 -14.26 7.02
C LEU A 155 -12.98 -13.53 6.99
N ALA A 156 -12.85 -12.44 7.75
CA ALA A 156 -11.60 -11.68 7.81
C ALA A 156 -10.43 -12.53 8.34
N ALA A 157 -10.68 -13.34 9.36
CA ALA A 157 -9.67 -14.19 9.99
C ALA A 157 -9.04 -15.23 9.05
N GLN A 158 -9.70 -15.58 7.97
CA GLN A 158 -9.15 -16.49 6.95
C GLN A 158 -8.04 -15.87 6.11
N LEU A 159 -7.98 -14.53 6.07
CA LEU A 159 -7.05 -13.76 5.23
C LEU A 159 -6.06 -12.95 6.07
N LYS A 160 -5.58 -13.52 7.17
CA LYS A 160 -4.52 -12.93 8.01
C LYS A 160 -3.15 -13.03 7.35
N ILE A 161 -2.30 -12.04 7.62
CA ILE A 161 -0.85 -12.15 7.43
C ILE A 161 -0.23 -12.74 8.71
N ALA A 162 0.86 -13.48 8.56
CA ALA A 162 1.56 -14.09 9.69
C ALA A 162 2.44 -13.06 10.42
N SER A 163 3.19 -12.27 9.64
CA SER A 163 4.18 -11.31 10.14
C SER A 163 4.39 -10.17 9.15
N TYR A 164 5.06 -9.12 9.61
CA TYR A 164 5.64 -8.06 8.80
C TYR A 164 6.96 -7.60 9.42
N PHE A 165 7.80 -6.98 8.63
CA PHE A 165 9.13 -6.55 9.04
C PHE A 165 9.37 -5.10 8.65
N ASN A 166 10.04 -4.36 9.53
CA ASN A 166 10.51 -3.01 9.25
C ASN A 166 11.84 -3.08 8.50
N LEU A 167 11.84 -2.67 7.23
CA LEU A 167 13.03 -2.68 6.38
C LEU A 167 13.90 -1.45 6.58
N GLY A 168 13.48 -0.49 7.41
CA GLY A 168 14.15 0.80 7.58
C GLY A 168 14.15 1.62 6.29
N THR A 169 15.15 2.48 6.16
CA THR A 169 15.33 3.38 5.00
C THR A 169 16.46 2.96 4.06
N SER A 170 17.08 1.81 4.30
CA SER A 170 18.15 1.27 3.45
C SER A 170 17.60 0.82 2.09
N LEU A 171 18.01 1.48 1.02
CA LEU A 171 17.62 1.09 -0.35
C LEU A 171 18.13 -0.32 -0.70
N ASN A 172 19.24 -0.76 -0.09
CA ASN A 172 19.74 -2.11 -0.26
C ASN A 172 18.81 -3.15 0.38
N ASN A 173 18.28 -2.89 1.59
CA ASN A 173 17.27 -3.72 2.23
C ASN A 173 16.01 -3.80 1.38
N TRP A 174 15.59 -2.69 0.78
CA TRP A 174 14.42 -2.65 -0.11
C TRP A 174 14.64 -3.51 -1.36
N ARG A 175 15.79 -3.38 -2.04
CA ARG A 175 16.13 -4.23 -3.19
C ARG A 175 16.20 -5.70 -2.80
N THR A 176 16.83 -6.00 -1.68
CA THR A 176 16.92 -7.37 -1.13
C THR A 176 15.54 -7.98 -0.94
N TRP A 177 14.62 -7.23 -0.30
CA TRP A 177 13.26 -7.70 -0.06
C TRP A 177 12.47 -7.88 -1.36
N LEU A 178 12.49 -6.88 -2.24
CA LEU A 178 11.82 -6.93 -3.55
C LEU A 178 12.30 -8.09 -4.42
N ALA A 179 13.59 -8.41 -4.37
CA ALA A 179 14.16 -9.51 -5.14
C ALA A 179 13.67 -10.87 -4.68
N ASN A 180 13.51 -11.07 -3.36
CA ASN A 180 13.38 -12.39 -2.76
C ASN A 180 11.99 -12.66 -2.13
N ASN A 181 11.29 -11.63 -1.64
CA ASN A 181 10.09 -11.83 -0.84
C ASN A 181 8.81 -11.25 -1.45
N GLY A 182 8.89 -10.11 -2.13
CA GLY A 182 7.68 -9.51 -2.73
C GLY A 182 7.59 -7.99 -2.57
N PRO A 183 6.42 -7.39 -2.81
CA PRO A 183 6.23 -5.95 -2.77
C PRO A 183 6.40 -5.38 -1.36
N ILE A 184 6.77 -4.10 -1.29
CA ILE A 184 6.97 -3.35 -0.05
C ILE A 184 5.85 -2.33 0.10
N LEU A 185 5.24 -2.28 1.28
CA LEU A 185 4.37 -1.19 1.69
C LEU A 185 5.23 -0.03 2.21
N THR A 186 5.11 1.14 1.61
CA THR A 186 5.88 2.32 2.04
C THR A 186 5.08 3.61 1.95
N ARG A 187 5.63 4.67 2.54
CA ARG A 187 5.09 6.02 2.52
C ARG A 187 6.08 6.95 1.84
N LEU A 188 5.62 7.68 0.85
CA LEU A 188 6.37 8.75 0.23
C LEU A 188 5.68 10.09 0.48
N ASN A 189 6.43 11.18 0.50
CA ASN A 189 5.86 12.51 0.43
C ASN A 189 5.50 12.82 -1.03
N VAL A 190 4.33 13.37 -1.23
CA VAL A 190 3.85 13.80 -2.55
C VAL A 190 4.20 15.27 -2.74
N ASP A 191 4.81 15.56 -3.85
CA ASP A 191 5.19 16.92 -4.29
C ASP A 191 4.68 17.19 -5.72
N ALA A 192 5.10 18.29 -6.33
CA ALA A 192 4.68 18.67 -7.67
C ALA A 192 5.08 17.67 -8.77
N THR A 193 6.06 16.81 -8.55
CA THR A 193 6.45 15.78 -9.54
C THR A 193 5.32 14.77 -9.78
N TRP A 194 4.53 14.48 -8.73
CA TRP A 194 3.37 13.56 -8.84
C TRP A 194 2.25 14.14 -9.70
N ASP A 195 2.05 15.45 -9.66
CA ASP A 195 1.04 16.11 -10.51
C ASP A 195 1.40 16.05 -11.99
N ASN A 196 2.69 16.01 -12.28
CA ASN A 196 3.23 15.96 -13.63
C ASN A 196 3.55 14.52 -14.10
N ALA A 197 3.40 13.52 -13.24
CA ALA A 197 3.83 12.14 -13.49
C ALA A 197 3.24 11.55 -14.78
N THR A 198 1.98 11.86 -15.12
CA THR A 198 1.39 11.39 -16.39
C THR A 198 2.11 11.97 -17.62
N GLY A 199 2.45 13.25 -17.57
CA GLY A 199 3.19 13.92 -18.65
C GLY A 199 4.64 13.44 -18.81
N THR A 200 5.22 12.90 -17.74
CA THR A 200 6.58 12.35 -17.71
C THR A 200 6.63 10.82 -17.78
N ASN A 201 5.52 10.18 -18.13
CA ASN A 201 5.39 8.73 -18.16
C ASN A 201 5.79 8.05 -16.82
N GLY A 202 5.32 8.61 -15.73
CA GLY A 202 5.53 8.09 -14.38
C GLY A 202 6.82 8.51 -13.69
N LYS A 203 7.67 9.33 -14.28
CA LYS A 203 8.96 9.70 -13.68
C LYS A 203 8.80 10.61 -12.47
N LEU A 204 9.39 10.19 -11.35
CA LEU A 204 9.55 10.94 -10.11
C LEU A 204 11.06 11.10 -9.90
N ASP A 205 11.66 12.14 -10.50
CA ASP A 205 13.11 12.23 -10.61
C ASP A 205 13.78 12.84 -9.37
N VAL A 206 13.32 13.99 -8.91
CA VAL A 206 13.89 14.70 -7.77
C VAL A 206 12.78 15.25 -6.89
N TYR A 207 12.84 14.94 -5.60
CA TYR A 207 11.89 15.45 -4.62
C TYR A 207 11.99 16.98 -4.49
N GLN A 208 10.83 17.63 -4.51
CA GLN A 208 10.71 19.10 -4.41
C GLN A 208 10.07 19.49 -3.06
N PRO A 209 10.85 19.64 -1.99
CA PRO A 209 10.33 19.77 -0.62
C PRO A 209 9.39 20.97 -0.44
N ASN A 210 9.63 22.07 -1.15
CA ASN A 210 8.80 23.29 -1.08
C ASN A 210 7.41 23.13 -1.71
N THR A 211 7.16 22.04 -2.42
CA THR A 211 5.88 21.72 -3.06
C THR A 211 5.20 20.51 -2.42
N THR A 212 5.69 20.06 -1.27
CA THR A 212 5.14 18.90 -0.53
C THR A 212 3.71 19.16 -0.11
N ARG A 213 2.82 18.22 -0.44
CA ARG A 213 1.40 18.29 -0.10
C ARG A 213 1.01 17.36 1.06
N GLY A 214 1.75 16.28 1.29
CA GLY A 214 1.47 15.32 2.37
C GLY A 214 2.03 13.93 2.11
N GLY A 215 1.82 13.04 3.08
CA GLY A 215 2.24 11.65 3.00
C GLY A 215 1.23 10.77 2.27
N HIS A 216 1.73 9.87 1.43
CA HIS A 216 0.94 8.96 0.64
C HIS A 216 1.49 7.53 0.74
N ALA A 217 0.60 6.57 0.97
CA ALA A 217 0.95 5.16 0.99
C ALA A 217 0.91 4.57 -0.42
N ILE A 218 1.97 3.85 -0.77
CA ILE A 218 2.12 3.16 -2.05
C ILE A 218 2.74 1.77 -1.84
N ALA A 219 2.75 0.96 -2.88
CA ALA A 219 3.56 -0.24 -2.90
C ALA A 219 4.75 -0.08 -3.86
N LEU A 220 5.94 -0.49 -3.41
CA LEU A 220 7.05 -0.72 -4.33
C LEU A 220 6.91 -2.13 -4.88
N VAL A 221 6.97 -2.26 -6.20
CA VAL A 221 6.69 -3.52 -6.91
C VAL A 221 7.84 -3.94 -7.84
N GLY A 222 8.98 -3.32 -7.65
CA GLY A 222 10.18 -3.63 -8.41
C GLY A 222 11.19 -2.49 -8.35
N TYR A 223 12.30 -2.70 -9.06
CA TYR A 223 13.37 -1.71 -9.18
C TYR A 223 14.21 -1.94 -10.45
N THR A 224 14.89 -0.89 -10.86
CA THR A 224 15.99 -0.87 -11.82
C THR A 224 17.27 -0.41 -11.09
N PRO A 225 18.44 -0.31 -11.74
CA PRO A 225 19.63 0.21 -11.09
C PRO A 225 19.46 1.59 -10.45
N ASP A 226 18.62 2.44 -11.04
CA ASP A 226 18.47 3.86 -10.67
C ASP A 226 17.08 4.24 -10.14
N ARG A 227 16.08 3.33 -10.16
CA ARG A 227 14.68 3.65 -9.82
C ARG A 227 13.99 2.52 -9.08
N PHE A 228 12.97 2.87 -8.28
CA PHE A 228 11.98 1.95 -7.76
C PHE A 228 10.66 2.08 -8.54
N ILE A 229 9.99 0.96 -8.79
CA ILE A 229 8.69 0.92 -9.46
C ILE A 229 7.61 1.09 -8.40
N VAL A 230 6.90 2.20 -8.47
CA VAL A 230 5.80 2.58 -7.57
C VAL A 230 4.48 2.09 -8.16
N ARG A 231 3.71 1.31 -7.41
CA ARG A 231 2.32 1.00 -7.72
C ARG A 231 1.42 1.93 -6.90
N ASN A 232 0.68 2.79 -7.59
CA ASN A 232 -0.18 3.80 -6.99
C ASN A 232 -1.65 3.37 -6.98
N SER A 233 -2.49 4.12 -6.27
CA SER A 233 -3.94 3.93 -6.16
C SER A 233 -4.76 5.13 -6.67
N TRP A 234 -4.29 5.78 -7.73
CA TRP A 234 -4.98 6.93 -8.36
C TRP A 234 -5.58 6.61 -9.73
N GLY A 235 -5.86 5.33 -9.98
CA GLY A 235 -6.37 4.85 -11.24
C GLY A 235 -5.30 4.78 -12.34
N THR A 236 -5.66 4.20 -13.48
CA THR A 236 -4.75 4.01 -14.62
C THR A 236 -4.46 5.30 -15.39
N GLY A 237 -5.15 6.39 -15.10
CA GLY A 237 -4.90 7.71 -15.70
C GLY A 237 -3.70 8.45 -15.10
N TRP A 238 -3.16 7.98 -13.98
CA TRP A 238 -1.98 8.58 -13.35
C TRP A 238 -0.70 7.85 -13.78
N GLY A 239 0.36 8.65 -14.00
CA GLY A 239 1.69 8.12 -14.32
C GLY A 239 1.71 7.27 -15.58
N ASP A 240 2.45 6.16 -15.56
CA ASP A 240 2.44 5.12 -16.58
C ASP A 240 1.39 4.06 -16.19
N LYS A 241 0.12 4.29 -16.60
CA LYS A 241 -1.01 3.37 -16.34
C LYS A 241 -1.18 3.00 -14.85
N GLY A 242 -0.94 3.97 -13.94
CA GLY A 242 -1.05 3.78 -12.50
C GLY A 242 0.27 3.46 -11.81
N PHE A 243 1.36 3.39 -12.56
CA PHE A 243 2.72 3.21 -12.03
C PHE A 243 3.55 4.48 -12.11
N GLY A 244 4.49 4.59 -11.19
CA GLY A 244 5.51 5.63 -11.17
C GLY A 244 6.90 5.01 -11.03
N TYR A 245 7.92 5.82 -11.30
CA TYR A 245 9.32 5.41 -11.28
C TYR A 245 10.12 6.41 -10.45
N ALA A 246 10.19 6.15 -9.14
CA ALA A 246 10.94 6.99 -8.21
C ALA A 246 12.43 6.75 -8.35
N SER A 247 13.19 7.79 -8.64
CA SER A 247 14.65 7.68 -8.69
C SER A 247 15.21 7.46 -7.28
N ILE A 248 16.47 7.02 -7.18
CA ILE A 248 17.17 6.92 -5.89
C ILE A 248 17.46 8.29 -5.26
N ALA A 249 17.34 9.37 -6.05
CA ALA A 249 17.49 10.75 -5.58
C ALA A 249 16.14 11.36 -5.13
N TYR A 250 15.02 10.69 -5.40
CA TYR A 250 13.69 11.08 -4.94
C TYR A 250 13.54 10.76 -3.46
#